data_7ad8a160544c12433859765aae351958
#
_entry.id   7ad8a160544c12433859765aae351958
#
_cell.length_a   1.000
_cell.length_b   1.000
_cell.length_c   1.000
_cell.angle_alpha   90.00
_cell.angle_beta   90.00
_cell.angle_gamma   90.00
#
_symmetry.space_group_name_H-M   'P 1'
#
loop_
_entity.id
_entity.type
_entity.pdbx_description
1 polymer ?
#
loop_
_entity_poly.entity_id
_entity_poly.type
_entity_poly.pdbx_seq_one_letter_code
_entity_poly.pdbx_strand_id
1 'polypeptide(L)'
;MTTNYKIECWGASGGIPANESTLLLAPGMGGYVCGNINLSNNFVLHLYLGQSTYTSLYGMLYNGGGMGEAPGGGATDIRLIGGDWNNFESLKSRIMVAGGGGGGFYYRNTYNREPGHAGGLSGINANCIYSDPDFPNRPSSGYSGEGGLQTRGGKCGTNAEENSNLTYGDGGFGRGGYGTKKVGDIYTQRASGGGGGYYGGGHGVHPSNSWTGGGGGSSFISGYPGCDAIAESSTENNIVHTGQPNHYSGKAFTNSVMIAGNASMPSPSGGTETGHEGNGYATITWQQLPQ
;
A
#
# COMPACT_ATOMS: atom_id res chain seq x y z
N MET A 1 -0.94 35.99 -3.10
CA MET A 1 0.35 35.49 -2.62
C MET A 1 0.40 33.98 -2.74
N THR A 2 1.55 33.44 -3.12
CA THR A 2 1.81 31.99 -3.07
C THR A 2 2.80 31.74 -1.94
N THR A 3 2.62 30.66 -1.23
CA THR A 3 3.46 30.22 -0.12
C THR A 3 4.00 28.83 -0.40
N ASN A 4 5.24 28.58 0.00
CA ASN A 4 5.87 27.27 -0.13
C ASN A 4 5.60 26.44 1.12
N TYR A 5 5.17 25.19 0.92
CA TYR A 5 4.93 24.22 1.98
C TYR A 5 5.76 22.96 1.73
N LYS A 6 6.35 22.42 2.78
CA LYS A 6 6.85 21.06 2.80
C LYS A 6 5.74 20.13 3.28
N ILE A 7 5.42 19.12 2.51
CA ILE A 7 4.46 18.08 2.87
C ILE A 7 5.22 16.77 3.00
N GLU A 8 4.94 16.06 4.07
CA GLU A 8 5.51 14.75 4.38
C GLU A 8 4.39 13.79 4.70
N CYS A 9 4.41 12.58 4.12
CA CYS A 9 3.42 11.55 4.36
C CYS A 9 4.12 10.21 4.65
N TRP A 10 3.56 9.47 5.62
CA TRP A 10 3.93 8.09 5.96
C TRP A 10 2.71 7.20 5.75
N GLY A 11 2.85 6.15 4.98
CA GLY A 11 1.79 5.15 4.80
C GLY A 11 1.63 4.28 6.04
N ALA A 12 0.48 3.63 6.20
CA ALA A 12 0.26 2.72 7.32
C ALA A 12 0.98 1.39 7.14
N SER A 13 1.38 0.75 8.24
CA SER A 13 1.83 -0.65 8.21
C SER A 13 0.66 -1.60 8.00
N GLY A 14 0.93 -2.77 7.46
CA GLY A 14 0.00 -3.89 7.50
C GLY A 14 -0.25 -4.40 8.93
N GLY A 15 -1.22 -5.28 9.06
CA GLY A 15 -1.53 -5.97 10.32
C GLY A 15 -0.84 -7.32 10.44
N ILE A 16 -0.96 -7.89 11.63
CA ILE A 16 -0.58 -9.28 11.94
C ILE A 16 -1.83 -10.04 12.46
N PRO A 17 -1.91 -11.36 12.31
CA PRO A 17 -3.05 -12.13 12.82
C PRO A 17 -3.18 -12.03 14.33
N ALA A 18 -4.39 -11.78 14.85
CA ALA A 18 -4.66 -11.46 16.25
C ALA A 18 -4.41 -12.61 17.25
N ASN A 19 -4.34 -13.86 16.80
CA ASN A 19 -4.37 -15.04 17.67
C ASN A 19 -3.02 -15.72 17.93
N GLU A 20 -1.91 -15.12 17.45
CA GLU A 20 -0.63 -15.82 17.39
C GLU A 20 0.51 -15.02 18.01
N SER A 21 0.45 -14.85 19.34
CA SER A 21 1.40 -14.05 20.12
C SER A 21 2.82 -14.62 20.26
N THR A 22 3.13 -15.77 19.67
CA THR A 22 4.41 -16.48 19.91
C THR A 22 5.32 -16.64 18.70
N LEU A 23 4.93 -16.18 17.51
CA LEU A 23 5.75 -16.27 16.33
C LEU A 23 6.04 -14.87 15.77
N LEU A 24 7.30 -14.59 15.48
CA LEU A 24 7.80 -13.32 14.95
C LEU A 24 7.19 -13.04 13.57
N LEU A 25 6.03 -12.41 13.56
CA LEU A 25 5.29 -12.03 12.38
C LEU A 25 5.52 -10.54 12.16
N ALA A 26 6.30 -10.18 11.17
CA ALA A 26 6.45 -8.78 10.81
C ALA A 26 5.44 -8.42 9.71
N PRO A 27 4.61 -7.39 9.88
CA PRO A 27 3.80 -6.85 8.81
C PRO A 27 4.69 -6.08 7.82
N GLY A 28 4.19 -5.83 6.63
CA GLY A 28 4.80 -4.85 5.74
C GLY A 28 4.73 -3.46 6.36
N MET A 29 5.82 -2.73 6.32
CA MET A 29 5.90 -1.36 6.85
C MET A 29 5.44 -0.36 5.80
N GLY A 30 4.89 0.79 6.25
CA GLY A 30 4.53 1.92 5.41
C GLY A 30 5.75 2.64 4.83
N GLY A 31 5.58 3.23 3.65
CA GLY A 31 6.59 4.04 2.98
C GLY A 31 6.51 5.51 3.38
N TYR A 32 7.51 6.28 2.97
CA TYR A 32 7.60 7.72 3.20
C TYR A 32 7.74 8.48 1.90
N VAL A 33 7.04 9.60 1.80
CA VAL A 33 7.18 10.55 0.71
C VAL A 33 7.20 11.97 1.24
N CYS A 34 8.01 12.84 0.64
CA CYS A 34 7.94 14.27 0.93
C CYS A 34 8.26 15.11 -0.30
N GLY A 35 7.90 16.38 -0.23
CA GLY A 35 8.24 17.37 -1.26
C GLY A 35 7.74 18.77 -0.89
N ASN A 36 8.25 19.74 -1.62
CA ASN A 36 7.85 21.14 -1.48
C ASN A 36 6.87 21.51 -2.59
N ILE A 37 5.81 22.24 -2.23
CA ILE A 37 4.79 22.70 -3.17
C ILE A 37 4.44 24.18 -2.91
N ASN A 38 4.26 24.93 -4.00
CA ASN A 38 3.76 26.31 -3.92
C ASN A 38 2.24 26.33 -4.06
N LEU A 39 1.56 26.84 -3.06
CA LEU A 39 0.11 26.97 -3.04
C LEU A 39 -0.31 28.43 -2.91
N SER A 40 -1.36 28.81 -3.63
CA SER A 40 -1.99 30.12 -3.47
C SER A 40 -2.79 30.19 -2.18
N ASN A 41 -3.03 31.40 -1.68
CA ASN A 41 -3.93 31.61 -0.54
C ASN A 41 -5.31 30.97 -0.83
N ASN A 42 -5.90 30.40 0.19
CA ASN A 42 -7.21 29.70 0.13
C ASN A 42 -7.23 28.42 -0.74
N PHE A 43 -6.06 27.85 -1.09
CA PHE A 43 -6.02 26.55 -1.75
C PHE A 43 -6.36 25.45 -0.75
N VAL A 44 -7.33 24.61 -1.10
CA VAL A 44 -7.78 23.50 -0.24
C VAL A 44 -7.09 22.21 -0.66
N LEU A 45 -6.47 21.56 0.30
CA LEU A 45 -5.96 20.20 0.17
C LEU A 45 -6.77 19.27 1.08
N HIS A 46 -7.02 18.07 0.59
CA HIS A 46 -7.68 17.01 1.35
C HIS A 46 -6.65 15.95 1.73
N LEU A 47 -6.51 15.71 3.03
CA LEU A 47 -5.58 14.74 3.59
C LEU A 47 -6.33 13.48 4.00
N TYR A 48 -5.83 12.33 3.56
CA TYR A 48 -6.34 11.00 3.91
C TYR A 48 -5.23 10.20 4.55
N LEU A 49 -5.44 9.77 5.80
CA LEU A 49 -4.45 9.01 6.57
C LEU A 49 -4.77 7.51 6.50
N GLY A 50 -3.81 6.70 6.13
CA GLY A 50 -3.95 5.25 6.07
C GLY A 50 -4.25 4.66 7.44
N GLN A 51 -5.11 3.65 7.47
CA GLN A 51 -5.41 2.88 8.68
C GLN A 51 -4.54 1.63 8.73
N SER A 52 -4.04 1.32 9.92
CA SER A 52 -3.45 0.02 10.30
C SER A 52 -4.30 -0.65 11.35
N THR A 53 -4.34 -1.97 11.39
CA THR A 53 -5.00 -2.74 12.45
C THR A 53 -4.37 -4.11 12.59
N TYR A 54 -4.41 -4.63 13.82
CA TYR A 54 -3.94 -5.99 14.15
C TYR A 54 -5.06 -7.04 14.12
N THR A 55 -6.28 -6.64 13.82
CA THR A 55 -7.44 -7.55 13.83
C THR A 55 -7.93 -7.82 12.41
N SER A 56 -8.30 -9.07 12.12
CA SER A 56 -9.01 -9.40 10.90
C SER A 56 -10.33 -8.62 10.85
N LEU A 57 -10.54 -7.87 9.78
CA LEU A 57 -11.75 -7.09 9.56
C LEU A 57 -12.48 -7.59 8.33
N TYR A 58 -13.81 -7.60 8.41
CA TYR A 58 -14.71 -7.89 7.30
C TYR A 58 -14.94 -6.64 6.42
N GLY A 59 -13.85 -5.96 6.02
CA GLY A 59 -13.93 -4.75 5.19
C GLY A 59 -12.56 -4.21 4.88
N MET A 60 -12.47 -3.43 3.80
CA MET A 60 -11.23 -2.72 3.48
C MET A 60 -10.92 -1.69 4.56
N LEU A 61 -9.65 -1.55 4.89
CA LEU A 61 -9.19 -0.50 5.78
C LEU A 61 -9.28 0.87 5.11
N TYR A 62 -9.45 1.88 5.94
CA TYR A 62 -9.51 3.25 5.47
C TYR A 62 -8.29 3.61 4.62
N ASN A 63 -8.57 4.19 3.48
CA ASN A 63 -7.63 4.57 2.44
C ASN A 63 -6.87 3.38 1.82
N GLY A 64 -7.57 2.26 1.64
CA GLY A 64 -7.25 1.24 0.66
C GLY A 64 -6.46 0.03 1.13
N GLY A 65 -6.27 -0.19 2.42
CA GLY A 65 -5.70 -1.45 2.90
C GLY A 65 -6.63 -2.63 2.59
N GLY A 66 -6.11 -3.69 1.96
CA GLY A 66 -6.85 -4.89 1.63
C GLY A 66 -7.21 -5.69 2.87
N MET A 67 -8.43 -6.28 2.91
CA MET A 67 -8.80 -7.16 4.02
C MET A 67 -8.15 -8.54 3.91
N GLY A 68 -7.97 -9.17 5.07
CA GLY A 68 -7.41 -10.50 5.22
C GLY A 68 -7.33 -10.85 6.70
N GLU A 69 -6.84 -12.03 7.06
CA GLU A 69 -6.54 -12.35 8.47
C GLU A 69 -5.45 -11.45 9.05
N ALA A 70 -4.48 -11.09 8.21
CA ALA A 70 -3.61 -9.95 8.42
C ALA A 70 -3.93 -8.91 7.35
N PRO A 71 -4.65 -7.84 7.66
CA PRO A 71 -5.02 -6.85 6.67
C PRO A 71 -3.81 -6.05 6.19
N GLY A 72 -3.86 -5.54 4.96
CA GLY A 72 -2.89 -4.56 4.47
C GLY A 72 -3.13 -3.18 5.08
N GLY A 73 -2.10 -2.36 5.22
CA GLY A 73 -2.19 -0.98 5.66
C GLY A 73 -2.72 -0.06 4.55
N GLY A 74 -3.45 1.00 4.92
CA GLY A 74 -3.91 2.03 4.00
C GLY A 74 -2.78 2.96 3.54
N ALA A 75 -2.96 3.60 2.40
CA ALA A 75 -2.07 4.67 1.96
C ALA A 75 -2.34 5.98 2.73
N THR A 76 -1.34 6.86 2.78
CA THR A 76 -1.55 8.26 3.21
C THR A 76 -1.37 9.15 2.00
N ASP A 77 -2.34 10.00 1.71
CA ASP A 77 -2.30 10.78 0.49
C ASP A 77 -2.87 12.20 0.61
N ILE A 78 -2.47 13.04 -0.35
CA ILE A 78 -2.91 14.42 -0.53
C ILE A 78 -3.68 14.52 -1.83
N ARG A 79 -4.90 15.04 -1.76
CA ARG A 79 -5.84 15.17 -2.89
C ARG A 79 -6.28 16.62 -3.11
N LEU A 80 -6.64 16.89 -4.35
CA LEU A 80 -7.21 18.18 -4.76
C LEU A 80 -8.75 18.21 -4.66
N ILE A 81 -9.37 17.04 -4.67
CA ILE A 81 -10.82 16.86 -4.57
C ILE A 81 -11.12 15.98 -3.35
N GLY A 82 -12.02 16.45 -2.48
CA GLY A 82 -12.51 15.68 -1.34
C GLY A 82 -13.56 14.63 -1.75
N GLY A 83 -14.06 13.90 -0.77
CA GLY A 83 -15.11 12.88 -0.93
C GLY A 83 -14.79 11.65 -0.07
N ASP A 84 -15.56 10.59 -0.24
CA ASP A 84 -15.25 9.31 0.39
C ASP A 84 -13.88 8.82 -0.07
N TRP A 85 -13.15 8.12 0.80
CA TRP A 85 -11.78 7.73 0.53
C TRP A 85 -11.64 6.86 -0.74
N ASN A 86 -12.66 6.10 -1.10
CA ASN A 86 -12.71 5.22 -2.29
C ASN A 86 -13.42 5.85 -3.50
N ASN A 87 -13.86 7.10 -3.42
CA ASN A 87 -14.45 7.80 -4.55
C ASN A 87 -13.40 7.99 -5.66
N PHE A 88 -13.70 7.55 -6.88
CA PHE A 88 -12.75 7.56 -8.00
C PHE A 88 -12.26 8.97 -8.35
N GLU A 89 -13.13 9.97 -8.40
CA GLU A 89 -12.73 11.34 -8.72
C GLU A 89 -11.80 11.95 -7.65
N SER A 90 -12.05 11.60 -6.38
CA SER A 90 -11.16 11.96 -5.29
C SER A 90 -9.81 11.22 -5.41
N LEU A 91 -9.82 9.90 -5.66
CA LEU A 91 -8.59 9.11 -5.89
C LEU A 91 -7.79 9.61 -7.11
N LYS A 92 -8.46 9.99 -8.19
CA LYS A 92 -7.84 10.54 -9.40
C LYS A 92 -7.10 11.84 -9.12
N SER A 93 -7.56 12.63 -8.16
CA SER A 93 -6.98 13.93 -7.79
C SER A 93 -5.77 13.88 -6.86
N ARG A 94 -5.23 12.69 -6.59
CA ARG A 94 -4.06 12.50 -5.71
C ARG A 94 -2.79 13.06 -6.34
N ILE A 95 -2.14 14.00 -5.65
CA ILE A 95 -0.86 14.60 -6.06
C ILE A 95 0.33 14.06 -5.29
N MET A 96 0.11 13.41 -4.13
CA MET A 96 1.12 12.75 -3.31
C MET A 96 0.50 11.52 -2.63
N VAL A 97 1.19 10.39 -2.63
CA VAL A 97 0.75 9.12 -2.01
C VAL A 97 1.95 8.42 -1.38
N ALA A 98 1.90 8.18 -0.09
CA ALA A 98 2.77 7.24 0.62
C ALA A 98 2.07 5.86 0.67
N GLY A 99 2.67 4.84 0.10
CA GLY A 99 2.10 3.49 0.07
C GLY A 99 2.03 2.86 1.45
N GLY A 100 1.03 2.00 1.65
CA GLY A 100 0.88 1.16 2.83
C GLY A 100 1.55 -0.21 2.67
N GLY A 101 1.92 -0.83 3.77
CA GLY A 101 2.49 -2.17 3.80
C GLY A 101 1.44 -3.27 3.62
N GLY A 102 1.80 -4.41 3.06
CA GLY A 102 0.95 -5.61 3.02
C GLY A 102 0.81 -6.26 4.38
N GLY A 103 -0.25 -7.02 4.59
CA GLY A 103 -0.44 -7.82 5.80
C GLY A 103 0.66 -8.86 5.98
N GLY A 104 1.03 -9.11 7.23
CA GLY A 104 2.03 -10.10 7.60
C GLY A 104 1.53 -11.53 7.32
N PHE A 105 2.35 -12.50 7.60
CA PHE A 105 2.02 -13.90 7.36
C PHE A 105 2.27 -14.77 8.60
N TYR A 106 1.60 -15.93 8.63
CA TYR A 106 1.72 -16.91 9.70
C TYR A 106 2.16 -18.27 9.15
N TYR A 107 3.22 -18.82 9.73
CA TYR A 107 3.54 -20.25 9.59
C TYR A 107 4.52 -20.78 10.63
N ARG A 108 4.34 -22.04 11.03
CA ARG A 108 5.12 -22.70 12.09
C ARG A 108 6.57 -23.01 11.72
N ASN A 109 6.91 -23.19 10.43
CA ASN A 109 8.19 -23.79 10.00
C ASN A 109 8.84 -23.12 8.78
N THR A 110 8.69 -21.78 8.56
CA THR A 110 9.30 -21.14 7.40
C THR A 110 10.59 -20.42 7.70
N TYR A 111 11.57 -20.62 6.83
CA TYR A 111 12.79 -19.85 6.74
C TYR A 111 12.63 -18.76 5.68
N ASN A 112 13.24 -17.59 5.86
CA ASN A 112 13.22 -16.43 4.97
C ASN A 112 11.81 -15.87 4.69
N ARG A 113 11.42 -14.91 5.51
CA ARG A 113 10.12 -14.24 5.45
C ARG A 113 10.37 -12.78 5.17
N GLU A 114 9.96 -12.33 4.00
CA GLU A 114 10.01 -10.91 3.66
C GLU A 114 8.58 -10.41 3.50
N PRO A 115 8.10 -9.53 4.40
CA PRO A 115 6.78 -8.92 4.25
C PRO A 115 6.76 -7.99 3.03
N GLY A 116 5.59 -7.80 2.46
CA GLY A 116 5.38 -6.84 1.38
C GLY A 116 5.39 -5.40 1.90
N HIS A 117 6.56 -4.81 2.09
CA HIS A 117 6.65 -3.41 2.48
C HIS A 117 6.10 -2.47 1.40
N ALA A 118 5.58 -1.32 1.80
CA ALA A 118 5.30 -0.23 0.87
C ALA A 118 6.56 0.11 0.06
N GLY A 119 6.38 0.41 -1.19
CA GLY A 119 7.48 0.76 -2.06
C GLY A 119 7.64 2.26 -2.27
N GLY A 120 8.69 2.59 -2.99
CA GLY A 120 8.81 3.83 -3.72
C GLY A 120 7.95 3.78 -4.99
N LEU A 121 8.57 3.75 -6.16
CA LEU A 121 7.86 3.57 -7.44
C LEU A 121 7.16 2.22 -7.57
N SER A 122 7.65 1.20 -6.87
CA SER A 122 7.08 -0.15 -6.85
C SER A 122 6.99 -0.66 -5.43
N GLY A 123 5.83 -1.15 -5.03
CA GLY A 123 5.65 -1.90 -3.80
C GLY A 123 6.55 -3.12 -3.77
N ILE A 124 6.91 -3.59 -2.59
CA ILE A 124 7.76 -4.78 -2.42
C ILE A 124 6.85 -6.00 -2.41
N ASN A 125 7.24 -7.02 -3.18
CA ASN A 125 6.56 -8.31 -3.15
C ASN A 125 6.73 -8.94 -1.77
N ALA A 126 5.68 -9.52 -1.21
CA ALA A 126 5.87 -10.43 -0.10
C ALA A 126 6.55 -11.70 -0.63
N ASN A 127 7.51 -12.21 0.13
CA ASN A 127 8.23 -13.42 -0.22
C ASN A 127 8.15 -14.40 0.95
N CYS A 128 7.47 -15.53 0.74
CA CYS A 128 7.39 -16.62 1.69
C CYS A 128 8.03 -17.85 1.06
N ILE A 129 9.22 -18.23 1.51
CA ILE A 129 9.86 -19.47 1.09
C ILE A 129 9.34 -20.58 2.01
N TYR A 130 8.57 -21.46 1.43
CA TYR A 130 8.01 -22.62 2.09
C TYR A 130 8.98 -23.80 2.00
N SER A 131 9.39 -24.35 3.14
CA SER A 131 10.05 -25.65 3.20
C SER A 131 9.27 -26.53 4.16
N ASP A 132 8.33 -27.30 3.66
CA ASP A 132 7.65 -28.33 4.41
C ASP A 132 8.38 -29.65 4.21
N PRO A 133 8.94 -30.26 5.27
CA PRO A 133 9.57 -31.57 5.20
C PRO A 133 8.61 -32.66 4.66
N ASP A 134 7.30 -32.48 4.90
CA ASP A 134 6.28 -33.41 4.47
C ASP A 134 5.84 -33.19 3.01
N PHE A 135 6.21 -32.04 2.42
CA PHE A 135 5.92 -31.69 1.02
C PHE A 135 7.10 -31.02 0.33
N PRO A 136 8.26 -31.72 0.17
CA PRO A 136 9.51 -31.12 -0.29
C PRO A 136 9.48 -30.59 -1.74
N ASN A 137 8.46 -30.90 -2.51
CA ASN A 137 8.33 -30.54 -3.92
C ASN A 137 7.29 -29.44 -4.20
N ARG A 138 6.73 -28.77 -3.19
CA ARG A 138 5.82 -27.64 -3.41
C ARG A 138 6.64 -26.37 -3.73
N PRO A 139 6.43 -25.75 -4.89
CA PRO A 139 7.08 -24.48 -5.19
C PRO A 139 6.63 -23.42 -4.20
N SER A 140 7.57 -22.80 -3.53
CA SER A 140 7.33 -21.73 -2.56
C SER A 140 7.05 -20.37 -3.20
N SER A 141 7.36 -20.22 -4.49
CA SER A 141 7.17 -18.99 -5.24
C SER A 141 5.78 -18.94 -5.85
N GLY A 142 5.09 -17.79 -5.68
CA GLY A 142 3.80 -17.54 -6.31
C GLY A 142 2.60 -17.50 -5.37
N TYR A 143 2.74 -17.86 -4.09
CA TYR A 143 1.64 -17.79 -3.11
C TYR A 143 1.47 -16.43 -2.45
N SER A 144 2.52 -15.63 -2.44
CA SER A 144 2.52 -14.28 -1.84
C SER A 144 2.07 -13.22 -2.84
N GLY A 145 1.50 -12.13 -2.32
CA GLY A 145 1.07 -11.01 -3.15
C GLY A 145 2.26 -10.22 -3.71
N GLU A 146 2.15 -9.80 -4.98
CA GLU A 146 3.09 -8.86 -5.59
C GLU A 146 2.84 -7.43 -5.09
N GLY A 147 3.87 -6.60 -5.12
CA GLY A 147 3.76 -5.15 -4.89
C GLY A 147 3.04 -4.43 -6.03
N GLY A 148 2.36 -3.32 -5.69
CA GLY A 148 1.76 -2.42 -6.67
C GLY A 148 2.83 -1.66 -7.46
N LEU A 149 2.54 -1.34 -8.72
CA LEU A 149 3.43 -0.57 -9.61
C LEU A 149 2.86 0.84 -9.86
N GLN A 150 3.45 1.59 -10.81
CA GLN A 150 2.91 2.88 -11.21
C GLN A 150 1.69 2.75 -12.14
N THR A 151 1.57 1.62 -12.85
CA THR A 151 0.57 1.43 -13.91
C THR A 151 -0.41 0.30 -13.66
N ARG A 152 -0.19 -0.51 -12.63
CA ARG A 152 -1.08 -1.61 -12.25
C ARG A 152 -0.92 -1.99 -10.78
N GLY A 153 -1.94 -2.61 -10.25
CA GLY A 153 -1.85 -3.29 -8.95
C GLY A 153 -0.96 -4.52 -8.99
N GLY A 154 -0.47 -4.91 -7.83
CA GLY A 154 0.22 -6.17 -7.62
C GLY A 154 -0.70 -7.36 -7.86
N LYS A 155 -0.16 -8.42 -8.41
CA LYS A 155 -0.92 -9.66 -8.62
C LYS A 155 -1.13 -10.39 -7.31
N CYS A 156 -2.30 -11.00 -7.19
CA CYS A 156 -2.59 -11.95 -6.14
C CYS A 156 -1.67 -13.16 -6.23
N GLY A 157 -1.32 -13.75 -5.11
CA GLY A 157 -0.69 -15.04 -5.07
C GLY A 157 -1.54 -16.09 -5.80
N THR A 158 -0.91 -17.10 -6.39
CA THR A 158 -1.59 -18.19 -7.10
C THR A 158 -1.45 -19.49 -6.34
N ASN A 159 -2.55 -20.21 -6.17
CA ASN A 159 -2.54 -21.58 -5.66
C ASN A 159 -3.08 -22.53 -6.73
N ALA A 160 -2.22 -23.42 -7.23
CA ALA A 160 -2.59 -24.35 -8.30
C ALA A 160 -3.66 -25.38 -7.87
N GLU A 161 -3.79 -25.67 -6.56
CA GLU A 161 -4.75 -26.65 -6.04
C GLU A 161 -6.13 -26.05 -5.69
N GLU A 162 -6.13 -24.80 -5.28
CA GLU A 162 -7.35 -24.04 -5.06
C GLU A 162 -7.52 -23.03 -6.18
N ASN A 163 -7.98 -23.43 -7.33
CA ASN A 163 -8.28 -22.56 -8.47
C ASN A 163 -9.15 -21.38 -7.99
N SER A 164 -8.51 -20.50 -7.25
CA SER A 164 -9.13 -19.46 -6.45
C SER A 164 -9.43 -18.30 -7.38
N ASN A 165 -10.63 -18.32 -7.94
CA ASN A 165 -11.26 -17.11 -8.45
C ASN A 165 -11.45 -16.12 -7.30
N LEU A 166 -10.34 -15.55 -6.80
CA LEU A 166 -10.38 -14.42 -5.90
C LEU A 166 -10.78 -13.20 -6.73
N THR A 167 -12.05 -12.88 -6.73
CA THR A 167 -12.63 -11.82 -7.56
C THR A 167 -11.95 -10.45 -7.39
N TYR A 168 -11.22 -10.24 -6.31
CA TYR A 168 -10.54 -8.97 -5.99
C TYR A 168 -9.14 -9.18 -5.39
N GLY A 169 -8.50 -10.30 -5.66
CA GLY A 169 -7.18 -10.64 -5.10
C GLY A 169 -6.05 -9.74 -5.62
N ASP A 170 -6.17 -9.25 -6.85
CA ASP A 170 -5.22 -8.28 -7.40
C ASP A 170 -5.44 -6.91 -6.75
N GLY A 171 -4.34 -6.19 -6.51
CA GLY A 171 -4.39 -4.78 -6.16
C GLY A 171 -5.00 -3.94 -7.29
N GLY A 172 -5.45 -2.74 -6.95
CA GLY A 172 -6.03 -1.80 -7.91
C GLY A 172 -5.59 -0.37 -7.63
N PHE A 173 -6.09 0.56 -8.42
CA PHE A 173 -5.86 1.98 -8.21
C PHE A 173 -6.48 2.42 -6.88
N GLY A 174 -5.64 2.86 -5.94
CA GLY A 174 -6.05 3.29 -4.60
C GLY A 174 -6.39 2.16 -3.62
N ARG A 175 -6.28 0.88 -3.99
CA ARG A 175 -6.66 -0.22 -3.11
C ARG A 175 -5.73 -1.43 -3.21
N GLY A 176 -5.46 -2.06 -2.08
CA GLY A 176 -4.84 -3.38 -2.00
C GLY A 176 -5.81 -4.50 -2.40
N GLY A 177 -5.24 -5.61 -2.82
CA GLY A 177 -5.97 -6.83 -3.08
C GLY A 177 -6.57 -7.42 -1.81
N TYR A 178 -7.77 -8.01 -1.92
CA TYR A 178 -8.44 -8.66 -0.82
C TYR A 178 -9.12 -9.96 -1.28
N GLY A 179 -9.11 -10.97 -0.42
CA GLY A 179 -9.73 -12.25 -0.71
C GLY A 179 -11.16 -12.29 -0.21
N THR A 180 -12.11 -12.59 -1.10
CA THR A 180 -13.47 -12.93 -0.75
C THR A 180 -13.83 -14.25 -1.40
N LYS A 181 -13.39 -15.37 -0.84
CA LYS A 181 -13.94 -16.66 -1.27
C LYS A 181 -15.01 -17.07 -0.27
N LYS A 182 -16.25 -17.17 -0.75
CA LYS A 182 -17.34 -17.80 -0.01
C LYS A 182 -17.29 -19.29 -0.29
N VAL A 183 -16.97 -20.11 0.71
CA VAL A 183 -17.13 -21.55 0.66
C VAL A 183 -18.26 -21.92 1.61
N GLY A 184 -19.45 -22.21 1.07
CA GLY A 184 -20.67 -22.34 1.86
C GLY A 184 -21.05 -21.00 2.50
N ASP A 185 -21.33 -20.99 3.80
CA ASP A 185 -21.63 -19.78 4.57
C ASP A 185 -20.40 -19.16 5.26
N ILE A 186 -19.21 -19.70 5.00
CA ILE A 186 -17.96 -19.26 5.62
C ILE A 186 -17.15 -18.47 4.59
N TYR A 187 -16.82 -17.23 4.92
CA TYR A 187 -15.85 -16.43 4.16
C TYR A 187 -14.44 -16.91 4.54
N THR A 188 -13.77 -17.61 3.62
CA THR A 188 -12.38 -18.00 3.83
C THR A 188 -11.47 -16.87 3.41
N GLN A 189 -11.23 -15.93 4.31
CA GLN A 189 -10.24 -14.83 4.13
C GLN A 189 -8.87 -15.23 4.67
N ARG A 190 -8.50 -16.50 4.55
CA ARG A 190 -7.31 -17.07 5.18
C ARG A 190 -6.04 -16.72 4.44
N ALA A 191 -5.75 -15.44 4.26
CA ALA A 191 -4.43 -14.96 3.85
C ALA A 191 -4.34 -13.46 4.08
N SER A 192 -3.24 -12.85 3.71
CA SER A 192 -2.96 -11.47 4.06
C SER A 192 -3.32 -10.50 2.95
N GLY A 193 -3.98 -9.41 3.31
CA GLY A 193 -4.39 -8.37 2.39
C GLY A 193 -3.20 -7.58 1.84
N GLY A 194 -3.32 -7.07 0.62
CA GLY A 194 -2.34 -6.16 0.02
C GLY A 194 -2.40 -4.76 0.62
N GLY A 195 -1.28 -4.06 0.67
CA GLY A 195 -1.22 -2.65 1.09
C GLY A 195 -1.88 -1.70 0.08
N GLY A 196 -2.50 -0.63 0.57
CA GLY A 196 -2.99 0.48 -0.25
C GLY A 196 -1.84 1.29 -0.86
N GLY A 197 -2.11 2.07 -1.92
CA GLY A 197 -1.07 2.85 -2.57
C GLY A 197 -1.62 3.67 -3.73
N TYR A 198 -0.73 4.25 -4.54
CA TYR A 198 -1.12 4.76 -5.84
C TYR A 198 -1.77 3.63 -6.65
N TYR A 199 -1.07 2.49 -6.72
CA TYR A 199 -1.66 1.17 -6.90
C TYR A 199 -1.32 0.29 -5.70
N GLY A 200 -2.29 -0.48 -5.25
CA GLY A 200 -2.09 -1.37 -4.10
C GLY A 200 -1.41 -2.68 -4.48
N GLY A 201 -0.87 -3.36 -3.48
CA GLY A 201 -0.31 -4.70 -3.60
C GLY A 201 -1.37 -5.78 -3.72
N GLY A 202 -0.99 -6.95 -4.19
CA GLY A 202 -1.84 -8.15 -4.29
C GLY A 202 -2.04 -8.82 -2.94
N HIS A 203 -3.12 -9.58 -2.83
CA HIS A 203 -3.44 -10.44 -1.69
C HIS A 203 -2.57 -11.70 -1.72
N GLY A 204 -2.16 -12.20 -0.57
CA GLY A 204 -1.58 -13.55 -0.45
C GLY A 204 -2.63 -14.63 -0.65
N VAL A 205 -2.22 -15.90 -0.67
CA VAL A 205 -3.13 -17.06 -0.68
C VAL A 205 -2.77 -18.04 0.43
N HIS A 206 -3.66 -19.00 0.70
CA HIS A 206 -3.52 -19.98 1.76
C HIS A 206 -3.18 -21.36 1.18
N PRO A 207 -1.90 -21.75 1.11
CA PRO A 207 -1.55 -23.14 0.79
C PRO A 207 -1.63 -23.99 2.05
N SER A 208 -2.58 -24.92 2.13
CA SER A 208 -2.66 -25.99 3.15
C SER A 208 -2.11 -25.63 4.55
N ASN A 209 -2.90 -24.93 5.36
CA ASN A 209 -2.55 -24.51 6.74
C ASN A 209 -1.42 -23.46 6.89
N SER A 210 -1.12 -22.70 5.84
CA SER A 210 -0.13 -21.62 5.86
C SER A 210 -0.73 -20.37 5.26
N TRP A 211 -0.46 -19.20 5.82
CA TRP A 211 -0.91 -17.92 5.27
C TRP A 211 0.28 -17.17 4.72
N THR A 212 0.15 -16.67 3.50
CA THR A 212 1.21 -15.92 2.85
C THR A 212 0.96 -14.43 2.93
N GLY A 213 2.02 -13.62 2.88
CA GLY A 213 1.94 -12.18 3.00
C GLY A 213 1.30 -11.50 1.79
N GLY A 214 0.66 -10.37 2.03
CA GLY A 214 0.23 -9.45 0.98
C GLY A 214 1.37 -8.58 0.48
N GLY A 215 1.34 -8.16 -0.79
CA GLY A 215 2.28 -7.21 -1.36
C GLY A 215 2.09 -5.79 -0.83
N GLY A 216 3.12 -4.97 -0.84
CA GLY A 216 3.02 -3.55 -0.48
C GLY A 216 2.46 -2.67 -1.60
N GLY A 217 1.91 -1.50 -1.26
CA GLY A 217 1.46 -0.51 -2.23
C GLY A 217 2.61 0.33 -2.80
N SER A 218 2.43 0.88 -4.00
CA SER A 218 3.35 1.86 -4.58
C SER A 218 3.06 3.26 -4.07
N SER A 219 4.10 4.10 -4.03
CA SER A 219 3.98 5.53 -3.74
C SER A 219 3.90 6.35 -5.04
N PHE A 220 3.48 7.62 -4.92
CA PHE A 220 3.40 8.56 -6.03
C PHE A 220 3.67 9.98 -5.52
N ILE A 221 4.43 10.75 -6.29
CA ILE A 221 4.58 12.20 -6.08
C ILE A 221 4.51 12.85 -7.46
N SER A 222 3.58 13.77 -7.64
CA SER A 222 3.49 14.54 -8.88
C SER A 222 4.80 15.31 -9.14
N GLY A 223 5.40 15.08 -10.29
CA GLY A 223 6.70 15.64 -10.69
C GLY A 223 7.93 14.80 -10.31
N TYR A 224 7.75 13.68 -9.57
CA TYR A 224 8.88 12.81 -9.22
C TYR A 224 9.27 11.90 -10.40
N PRO A 225 10.55 11.86 -10.80
CA PRO A 225 11.00 11.04 -11.92
C PRO A 225 10.66 9.55 -11.73
N GLY A 226 10.04 8.94 -12.75
CA GLY A 226 9.62 7.55 -12.72
C GLY A 226 8.18 7.32 -12.24
N CYS A 227 7.52 8.33 -11.66
CA CYS A 227 6.07 8.29 -11.46
C CYS A 227 5.34 8.37 -12.80
N ASP A 228 4.17 7.75 -12.87
CA ASP A 228 3.29 7.77 -14.04
C ASP A 228 1.89 8.25 -13.64
N ALA A 229 1.62 9.52 -13.92
CA ALA A 229 0.33 10.12 -13.61
C ALA A 229 -0.76 9.61 -14.56
N ILE A 230 -1.97 9.43 -14.03
CA ILE A 230 -3.12 9.12 -14.87
C ILE A 230 -3.68 10.40 -15.51
N ALA A 231 -4.26 10.25 -16.70
CA ALA A 231 -4.89 11.35 -17.43
C ALA A 231 -6.18 11.81 -16.75
N GLU A 232 -6.53 13.08 -16.91
CA GLU A 232 -7.81 13.67 -16.43
C GLU A 232 -9.02 12.92 -17.00
N SER A 233 -8.91 12.40 -18.24
CA SER A 233 -9.94 11.62 -18.92
C SER A 233 -10.14 10.21 -18.37
N SER A 234 -9.31 9.76 -17.40
CA SER A 234 -9.46 8.45 -16.78
C SER A 234 -10.82 8.32 -16.08
N THR A 235 -11.39 7.12 -16.20
CA THR A 235 -12.60 6.69 -15.49
C THR A 235 -12.29 5.46 -14.64
N GLU A 236 -13.16 5.11 -13.71
CA GLU A 236 -12.99 3.93 -12.85
C GLU A 236 -12.78 2.63 -13.65
N ASN A 237 -13.44 2.51 -14.82
CA ASN A 237 -13.35 1.34 -15.68
C ASN A 237 -12.26 1.44 -16.75
N ASN A 238 -11.64 2.61 -16.93
CA ASN A 238 -10.60 2.82 -17.94
C ASN A 238 -9.60 3.87 -17.46
N ILE A 239 -8.52 3.41 -16.84
CA ILE A 239 -7.43 4.27 -16.39
C ILE A 239 -6.44 4.45 -17.53
N VAL A 240 -6.22 5.69 -17.92
CA VAL A 240 -5.29 6.09 -18.98
C VAL A 240 -4.02 6.63 -18.35
N HIS A 241 -2.90 5.94 -18.56
CA HIS A 241 -1.58 6.36 -18.09
C HIS A 241 -0.95 7.34 -19.08
N THR A 242 -0.29 8.38 -18.54
CA THR A 242 0.31 9.43 -19.39
C THR A 242 1.76 9.16 -19.74
N GLY A 243 2.42 8.25 -19.04
CA GLY A 243 3.88 8.05 -19.13
C GLY A 243 4.67 9.25 -18.59
N GLN A 244 4.01 10.18 -17.89
CA GLN A 244 4.61 11.41 -17.35
C GLN A 244 4.37 11.51 -15.85
N PRO A 245 5.32 12.07 -15.08
CA PRO A 245 5.19 12.17 -13.63
C PRO A 245 4.23 13.26 -13.16
N ASN A 246 3.89 14.23 -14.01
CA ASN A 246 3.11 15.40 -13.64
C ASN A 246 1.61 15.08 -13.65
N HIS A 247 0.97 15.29 -12.53
CA HIS A 247 -0.49 15.23 -12.42
C HIS A 247 -1.16 16.24 -13.35
N TYR A 248 -2.31 15.90 -13.95
CA TYR A 248 -3.04 16.72 -14.94
C TYR A 248 -3.39 18.13 -14.44
N SER A 249 -3.48 18.34 -13.13
CA SER A 249 -3.72 19.68 -12.54
C SER A 249 -2.54 20.65 -12.70
N GLY A 250 -1.37 20.18 -13.17
CA GLY A 250 -0.14 20.95 -13.21
C GLY A 250 0.53 21.18 -11.84
N LYS A 251 -0.07 20.70 -10.74
CA LYS A 251 0.55 20.75 -9.41
C LYS A 251 1.66 19.71 -9.33
N ALA A 252 2.88 20.14 -9.11
CA ALA A 252 4.05 19.28 -8.97
C ALA A 252 4.88 19.72 -7.76
N PHE A 253 5.55 18.74 -7.16
CA PHE A 253 6.45 18.95 -6.03
C PHE A 253 7.89 19.12 -6.51
N THR A 254 8.66 19.88 -5.74
CA THR A 254 10.11 20.03 -5.86
C THR A 254 10.79 19.47 -4.62
N ASN A 255 12.09 19.20 -4.69
CA ASN A 255 12.87 18.59 -3.60
C ASN A 255 12.21 17.32 -3.04
N SER A 256 11.65 16.54 -3.96
CA SER A 256 10.86 15.35 -3.61
C SER A 256 11.75 14.18 -3.21
N VAL A 257 11.35 13.46 -2.16
CA VAL A 257 11.99 12.23 -1.67
C VAL A 257 10.93 11.14 -1.53
N MET A 258 11.32 9.93 -1.86
CA MET A 258 10.48 8.74 -1.78
C MET A 258 11.32 7.60 -1.21
N ILE A 259 10.87 7.00 -0.09
CA ILE A 259 11.59 5.96 0.64
C ILE A 259 10.65 4.77 0.86
N ALA A 260 11.15 3.57 0.54
CA ALA A 260 10.40 2.34 0.75
C ALA A 260 10.36 1.94 2.23
N GLY A 261 9.33 1.18 2.61
CA GLY A 261 9.08 0.75 3.99
C GLY A 261 10.10 -0.24 4.57
N ASN A 262 11.08 -0.69 3.81
CA ASN A 262 12.21 -1.49 4.30
C ASN A 262 13.51 -0.68 4.46
N ALA A 263 13.45 0.63 4.32
CA ALA A 263 14.60 1.51 4.39
C ALA A 263 14.49 2.53 5.55
N SER A 264 15.62 3.11 5.94
CA SER A 264 15.64 4.16 6.97
C SER A 264 15.03 5.44 6.42
N MET A 265 14.11 6.02 7.18
CA MET A 265 13.35 7.22 6.84
C MET A 265 13.20 8.14 8.06
N PRO A 266 12.84 9.42 7.89
CA PRO A 266 12.46 10.27 9.00
C PRO A 266 11.29 9.67 9.79
N SER A 267 11.31 9.80 11.13
CA SER A 267 10.21 9.38 11.99
C SER A 267 9.31 10.58 12.32
N PRO A 268 7.96 10.41 12.36
CA PRO A 268 7.05 11.46 12.82
C PRO A 268 7.34 11.97 14.22
N SER A 269 7.92 11.12 15.07
CA SER A 269 8.31 11.48 16.46
C SER A 269 9.69 12.13 16.57
N GLY A 270 10.38 12.34 15.45
CA GLY A 270 11.75 12.85 15.38
C GLY A 270 12.80 11.72 15.27
N GLY A 271 13.97 12.04 14.73
CA GLY A 271 15.00 11.07 14.41
C GLY A 271 14.66 10.22 13.17
N THR A 272 15.03 8.95 13.17
CA THR A 272 14.81 8.02 12.05
C THR A 272 14.18 6.73 12.52
N GLU A 273 13.42 6.08 11.63
CA GLU A 273 12.84 4.74 11.79
C GLU A 273 13.11 3.90 10.53
N THR A 274 12.99 2.57 10.62
CA THR A 274 13.07 1.68 9.45
C THR A 274 11.65 1.26 9.08
N GLY A 275 11.11 1.91 8.04
CA GLY A 275 9.71 1.78 7.69
C GLY A 275 8.77 2.36 8.76
N HIS A 276 7.58 2.77 8.34
CA HIS A 276 6.59 3.34 9.27
C HIS A 276 5.66 2.27 9.81
N GLU A 277 5.55 2.19 11.14
CA GLU A 277 4.65 1.27 11.85
C GLU A 277 3.40 2.00 12.35
N GLY A 278 2.27 1.31 12.33
CA GLY A 278 0.99 1.84 12.80
C GLY A 278 0.20 2.57 11.72
N ASN A 279 -0.68 3.47 12.15
CA ASN A 279 -1.50 4.28 11.23
C ASN A 279 -0.64 5.26 10.45
N GLY A 280 -1.08 5.59 9.24
CA GLY A 280 -0.44 6.61 8.44
C GLY A 280 -0.39 7.97 9.13
N TYR A 281 0.59 8.76 8.76
CA TYR A 281 0.84 10.07 9.36
C TYR A 281 1.18 11.11 8.28
N ALA A 282 0.95 12.38 8.56
CA ALA A 282 1.37 13.46 7.67
C ALA A 282 1.72 14.73 8.43
N THR A 283 2.64 15.50 7.87
CA THR A 283 2.95 16.87 8.31
C THR A 283 2.88 17.83 7.14
N ILE A 284 2.41 19.04 7.41
CA ILE A 284 2.42 20.16 6.48
C ILE A 284 3.13 21.30 7.19
N THR A 285 4.32 21.63 6.72
CA THR A 285 5.16 22.67 7.32
C THR A 285 5.25 23.86 6.38
N TRP A 286 4.90 25.01 6.89
CA TRP A 286 5.10 26.26 6.18
C TRP A 286 6.59 26.56 6.08
N GLN A 287 7.04 26.81 4.85
CA GLN A 287 8.41 27.24 4.58
C GLN A 287 8.45 28.76 4.45
N GLN A 288 9.16 29.42 5.34
CA GLN A 288 9.36 30.87 5.21
C GLN A 288 10.16 31.14 3.94
N LEU A 289 9.61 31.98 3.04
CA LEU A 289 10.37 32.43 1.89
C LEU A 289 11.57 33.24 2.40
N PRO A 290 12.75 33.10 1.78
CA PRO A 290 13.86 34.04 2.07
C PRO A 290 13.37 35.46 1.87
N GLN A 291 13.63 36.32 2.86
CA GLN A 291 13.33 37.75 2.81
C GLN A 291 14.21 38.42 1.78
#